data_bd97f46055290210a1a4fd013575d4f0
#
_entry.id   bd97f46055290210a1a4fd013575d4f0
#
_cell.length_a   1.000
_cell.length_b   1.000
_cell.length_c   1.000
_cell.angle_alpha   90.00
_cell.angle_beta   90.00
_cell.angle_gamma   90.00
#
_symmetry.space_group_name_H-M   'P 1'
#
loop_
_entity.id
_entity.type
_entity.pdbx_description
1 polymer ?
#
loop_
_entity_poly.entity_id
_entity_poly.type
_entity_poly.pdbx_seq_one_letter_code
_entity_poly.pdbx_strand_id
1 'polypeptide(L)'
;MKKHSFVFLLFAFISFFSKAQLTYKDVAGIFYSRCTSCHHENQHPQSMMNYSETLPWTTSIQADLNSGKMPPWSPDTTYTRFFHERIITASEKNTILNWISSGAQKGDTTLAPPAPTYTQYQLYGTPDLILKIPAFTSNASSVDAYDCFALPTGLAADRIIRAYEVVPGNASIVHHVVIKVDTTGSVSSDLSGGCFTEPGSFDLGVFAPGAAPTIFPGQAPLKMGIRLKAGSKIVLQIHYPSGTAGQQDSTQIRFYFYPVTATGIRNVFVTTPLQNWSMAIPANTTTTFTAKYPSSGGLTVPISVYSTFPHSHLICKSMLVNADNGTTTIPLIRINKWDFNWQGFYTFPNLVKIPVGYTLKSSHLFDNTTNNPNNPSSPPQLVTAGTSTTNEMLFDSFMYLVYQAGDETINIGSLFANDTLLNPAATSVNEISGSYVSSYSYPNPFSEYVRIGYELNRPADVSISVYNIYGSEVKNIISQYNPAGTYSVVWDGRNESGTKVTPGIYFYTIHAGKSQSSGKIMLMPK
;
A
#
# COMPACT_ATOMS: atom_id res chain seq x y z
N MET A 1 3.34 11.89 88.74
CA MET A 1 3.69 12.41 87.41
C MET A 1 3.54 11.26 86.35
N LYS A 2 2.38 11.21 85.64
CA LYS A 2 2.15 10.18 84.64
C LYS A 2 2.54 10.78 83.26
N LYS A 3 3.51 10.18 82.57
CA LYS A 3 3.92 10.52 81.21
C LYS A 3 2.95 9.86 80.19
N HIS A 4 2.25 10.66 79.44
CA HIS A 4 1.46 10.19 78.31
C HIS A 4 2.35 10.25 77.05
N SER A 5 2.66 9.07 76.47
CA SER A 5 3.31 8.96 75.15
C SER A 5 2.23 9.01 74.07
N PHE A 6 2.28 10.05 73.25
CA PHE A 6 1.45 10.16 72.04
C PHE A 6 2.18 9.41 70.88
N VAL A 7 1.58 8.34 70.38
CA VAL A 7 2.06 7.64 69.16
C VAL A 7 1.36 8.31 67.98
N PHE A 8 2.13 9.01 67.15
CA PHE A 8 1.66 9.51 65.84
C PHE A 8 1.73 8.40 64.84
N LEU A 9 0.57 7.84 64.40
CA LEU A 9 0.47 6.95 63.25
C LEU A 9 0.52 7.81 61.99
N LEU A 10 1.64 7.72 61.26
CA LEU A 10 1.80 8.34 59.95
C LEU A 10 1.11 7.44 58.89
N PHE A 11 -0.10 7.81 58.45
CA PHE A 11 -0.74 7.15 57.30
C PHE A 11 -0.05 7.64 56.01
N ALA A 12 0.82 6.79 55.42
CA ALA A 12 1.35 7.00 54.09
C ALA A 12 0.22 6.74 53.08
N PHE A 13 -0.35 7.79 52.49
CA PHE A 13 -1.20 7.68 51.31
C PHE A 13 -0.35 7.28 50.11
N ILE A 14 -0.30 5.98 49.81
CA ILE A 14 0.23 5.49 48.52
C ILE A 14 -0.85 5.79 47.49
N SER A 15 -0.67 6.87 46.74
CA SER A 15 -1.48 7.17 45.54
C SER A 15 -1.16 6.12 44.47
N PHE A 16 -1.98 5.09 44.39
CA PHE A 16 -1.98 4.23 43.23
C PHE A 16 -2.47 5.06 42.03
N PHE A 17 -1.56 5.52 41.19
CA PHE A 17 -1.90 5.95 39.84
C PHE A 17 -2.38 4.72 39.09
N SER A 18 -3.68 4.42 39.15
CA SER A 18 -4.30 3.45 38.26
C SER A 18 -4.15 3.99 36.85
N LYS A 19 -3.22 3.41 36.08
CA LYS A 19 -3.23 3.63 34.63
C LYS A 19 -4.58 3.14 34.14
N ALA A 20 -5.33 4.01 33.46
CA ALA A 20 -6.60 3.61 32.87
C ALA A 20 -6.37 2.35 32.01
N GLN A 21 -7.13 1.30 32.29
CA GLN A 21 -7.03 0.04 31.57
C GLN A 21 -7.43 0.25 30.10
N LEU A 22 -6.59 -0.21 29.16
CA LEU A 22 -6.88 -0.11 27.75
C LEU A 22 -8.10 -0.97 27.39
N THR A 23 -8.96 -0.41 26.55
CA THR A 23 -10.16 -1.05 26.04
C THR A 23 -10.15 -1.05 24.51
N TYR A 24 -11.12 -1.71 23.87
CA TYR A 24 -11.14 -1.83 22.40
C TYR A 24 -11.10 -0.48 21.68
N LYS A 25 -11.75 0.57 22.22
CA LYS A 25 -11.71 1.91 21.61
C LYS A 25 -10.29 2.48 21.42
N ASP A 26 -9.35 2.05 22.29
CA ASP A 26 -7.97 2.54 22.29
C ASP A 26 -7.12 1.85 21.20
N VAL A 27 -7.56 0.69 20.71
CA VAL A 27 -6.87 -0.10 19.68
C VAL A 27 -7.61 -0.19 18.34
N ALA A 28 -8.92 0.07 18.32
CA ALA A 28 -9.76 -0.04 17.12
C ALA A 28 -9.20 0.75 15.94
N GLY A 29 -8.80 2.01 16.16
CA GLY A 29 -8.21 2.85 15.11
C GLY A 29 -6.90 2.30 14.55
N ILE A 30 -6.12 1.57 15.36
CA ILE A 30 -4.90 0.91 14.90
C ILE A 30 -5.26 -0.29 14.02
N PHE A 31 -6.21 -1.13 14.45
CA PHE A 31 -6.71 -2.24 13.62
C PHE A 31 -7.24 -1.72 12.28
N TYR A 32 -8.06 -0.66 12.29
CA TYR A 32 -8.66 -0.08 11.09
C TYR A 32 -7.63 0.48 10.11
N SER A 33 -6.55 1.05 10.60
CA SER A 33 -5.51 1.65 9.76
C SER A 33 -4.40 0.67 9.33
N ARG A 34 -4.19 -0.44 10.07
CA ARG A 34 -3.05 -1.34 9.86
C ARG A 34 -3.42 -2.76 9.48
N CYS A 35 -4.63 -3.22 9.79
CA CYS A 35 -5.00 -4.63 9.67
C CYS A 35 -6.20 -4.85 8.77
N THR A 36 -7.26 -4.06 8.91
CA THR A 36 -8.55 -4.34 8.29
C THR A 36 -8.58 -4.16 6.77
N SER A 37 -7.59 -3.50 6.15
CA SER A 37 -7.45 -3.50 4.69
C SER A 37 -7.32 -4.91 4.08
N CYS A 38 -6.84 -5.87 4.89
CA CYS A 38 -6.75 -7.29 4.53
C CYS A 38 -7.69 -8.15 5.37
N HIS A 39 -7.87 -7.82 6.67
CA HIS A 39 -8.63 -8.60 7.63
C HIS A 39 -10.07 -8.07 7.74
N HIS A 40 -10.86 -8.24 6.68
CA HIS A 40 -12.29 -7.92 6.62
C HIS A 40 -13.05 -9.00 5.84
N GLU A 41 -14.37 -8.97 5.91
CA GLU A 41 -15.24 -9.85 5.14
C GLU A 41 -14.87 -9.79 3.64
N ASN A 42 -14.89 -10.93 2.97
CA ASN A 42 -14.54 -11.14 1.55
C ASN A 42 -13.03 -11.06 1.18
N GLN A 43 -12.12 -10.83 2.14
CA GLN A 43 -10.68 -10.85 1.88
C GLN A 43 -9.97 -11.96 2.66
N HIS A 44 -10.06 -11.95 3.98
CA HIS A 44 -9.43 -12.93 4.84
C HIS A 44 -10.42 -13.42 5.90
N PRO A 45 -10.49 -14.73 6.21
CA PRO A 45 -11.45 -15.29 7.17
C PRO A 45 -11.32 -14.73 8.60
N GLN A 46 -10.19 -14.14 8.94
CA GLN A 46 -9.93 -13.51 10.23
C GLN A 46 -10.27 -12.02 10.18
N SER A 47 -11.57 -11.69 10.14
CA SER A 47 -12.00 -10.29 10.19
C SER A 47 -11.65 -9.64 11.52
N MET A 48 -11.28 -8.34 11.48
CA MET A 48 -10.94 -7.51 12.65
C MET A 48 -11.71 -6.19 12.66
N MET A 49 -12.91 -6.19 12.06
CA MET A 49 -13.72 -4.98 11.86
C MET A 49 -14.42 -4.49 13.13
N ASN A 50 -14.53 -5.34 14.15
CA ASN A 50 -15.10 -4.98 15.45
C ASN A 50 -14.52 -5.84 16.57
N TYR A 51 -14.90 -5.53 17.83
CA TYR A 51 -14.39 -6.24 19.00
C TYR A 51 -14.66 -7.75 18.96
N SER A 52 -15.87 -8.15 18.63
CA SER A 52 -16.28 -9.57 18.62
C SER A 52 -15.54 -10.39 17.54
N GLU A 53 -15.22 -9.78 16.43
CA GLU A 53 -14.42 -10.39 15.37
C GLU A 53 -12.94 -10.45 15.72
N THR A 54 -12.42 -9.42 16.42
CA THR A 54 -11.00 -9.33 16.79
C THR A 54 -10.63 -10.24 17.97
N LEU A 55 -11.53 -10.36 18.96
CA LEU A 55 -11.26 -11.04 20.23
C LEU A 55 -10.76 -12.49 20.08
N PRO A 56 -11.34 -13.35 19.22
CA PRO A 56 -10.89 -14.73 19.06
C PRO A 56 -9.44 -14.86 18.57
N TRP A 57 -8.91 -13.83 17.95
CA TRP A 57 -7.59 -13.84 17.31
C TRP A 57 -6.47 -13.20 18.14
N THR A 58 -6.76 -12.71 19.34
CA THR A 58 -5.80 -11.97 20.18
C THR A 58 -4.49 -12.71 20.43
N THR A 59 -4.54 -14.03 20.64
CA THR A 59 -3.33 -14.86 20.81
C THR A 59 -2.48 -14.89 19.54
N SER A 60 -3.10 -15.09 18.38
CA SER A 60 -2.41 -15.07 17.08
C SER A 60 -1.88 -13.69 16.76
N ILE A 61 -2.67 -12.63 16.99
CA ILE A 61 -2.25 -11.24 16.82
C ILE A 61 -0.99 -10.95 17.64
N GLN A 62 -0.96 -11.38 18.92
CA GLN A 62 0.21 -11.21 19.78
C GLN A 62 1.45 -11.93 19.23
N ALA A 63 1.30 -13.18 18.80
CA ALA A 63 2.38 -13.98 18.24
C ALA A 63 2.91 -13.36 16.93
N ASP A 64 2.02 -12.97 16.03
CA ASP A 64 2.36 -12.42 14.72
C ASP A 64 2.99 -11.01 14.80
N LEU A 65 2.51 -10.17 15.73
CA LEU A 65 3.15 -8.88 16.01
C LEU A 65 4.55 -9.07 16.63
N ASN A 66 4.73 -10.03 17.53
CA ASN A 66 6.01 -10.27 18.17
C ASN A 66 7.05 -10.86 17.22
N SER A 67 6.65 -11.78 16.35
CA SER A 67 7.52 -12.36 15.32
C SER A 67 7.79 -11.41 14.15
N GLY A 68 7.02 -10.34 14.03
CA GLY A 68 7.05 -9.43 12.88
C GLY A 68 6.46 -10.02 11.60
N LYS A 69 5.63 -11.07 11.71
CA LYS A 69 4.90 -11.65 10.58
C LYS A 69 3.79 -10.73 10.08
N MET A 70 3.17 -9.97 10.99
CA MET A 70 2.12 -9.00 10.68
C MET A 70 2.47 -7.60 11.23
N PRO A 71 2.12 -6.51 10.51
CA PRO A 71 1.68 -6.51 9.11
C PRO A 71 2.75 -7.05 8.17
N PRO A 72 2.38 -7.66 7.01
CA PRO A 72 3.35 -8.24 6.09
C PRO A 72 4.06 -7.13 5.31
N TRP A 73 5.30 -6.86 5.68
CA TRP A 73 6.14 -5.86 5.03
C TRP A 73 7.60 -6.29 5.06
N SER A 74 8.09 -6.82 3.94
CA SER A 74 9.45 -7.34 3.83
C SER A 74 10.53 -6.28 3.57
N PRO A 75 10.26 -5.15 2.84
CA PRO A 75 11.29 -4.16 2.54
C PRO A 75 11.81 -3.44 3.78
N ASP A 76 13.12 -3.22 3.78
CA ASP A 76 13.80 -2.44 4.81
C ASP A 76 13.59 -0.93 4.59
N THR A 77 12.78 -0.33 5.44
CA THR A 77 12.41 1.10 5.36
C THR A 77 13.57 2.06 5.68
N THR A 78 14.69 1.55 6.20
CA THR A 78 15.91 2.34 6.40
C THR A 78 16.77 2.41 5.14
N TYR A 79 16.55 1.50 4.18
CA TYR A 79 17.26 1.47 2.91
C TYR A 79 16.53 2.28 1.83
N THR A 80 15.23 2.05 1.70
CA THR A 80 14.35 2.75 0.74
C THR A 80 12.92 2.79 1.28
N ARG A 81 12.17 3.86 0.93
CA ARG A 81 10.77 4.02 1.29
C ARG A 81 9.88 3.73 0.09
N PHE A 82 8.66 3.25 0.38
CA PHE A 82 7.67 2.92 -0.64
C PHE A 82 6.33 3.61 -0.37
N PHE A 83 5.55 3.76 -1.41
CA PHE A 83 4.17 4.18 -1.30
C PHE A 83 3.33 3.03 -0.71
N HIS A 84 2.39 3.33 0.19
CA HIS A 84 1.55 2.36 0.89
C HIS A 84 2.33 1.33 1.74
N GLU A 85 3.36 1.76 2.45
CA GLU A 85 4.06 0.91 3.42
C GLU A 85 3.11 0.33 4.47
N ARG A 86 3.17 -0.99 4.65
CA ARG A 86 2.41 -1.71 5.66
C ARG A 86 3.23 -1.88 6.93
N ILE A 87 3.48 -0.79 7.62
CA ILE A 87 4.27 -0.79 8.86
C ILE A 87 3.40 -0.42 10.05
N ILE A 88 3.71 -1.03 11.20
CA ILE A 88 3.17 -0.65 12.49
C ILE A 88 4.28 0.01 13.31
N THR A 89 4.00 1.14 13.91
CA THR A 89 4.97 1.80 14.79
C THR A 89 5.14 1.04 16.09
N ALA A 90 6.28 1.21 16.77
CA ALA A 90 6.51 0.60 18.07
C ALA A 90 5.44 1.00 19.10
N SER A 91 4.94 2.23 19.06
CA SER A 91 3.87 2.70 19.92
C SER A 91 2.55 1.98 19.64
N GLU A 92 2.12 1.89 18.37
CA GLU A 92 0.90 1.19 17.96
C GLU A 92 0.96 -0.30 18.35
N LYS A 93 2.09 -0.97 18.06
CA LYS A 93 2.34 -2.36 18.44
C LYS A 93 2.19 -2.55 19.95
N ASN A 94 2.89 -1.73 20.75
CA ASN A 94 2.84 -1.82 22.20
C ASN A 94 1.45 -1.56 22.76
N THR A 95 0.66 -0.67 22.14
CA THR A 95 -0.71 -0.39 22.56
C THR A 95 -1.59 -1.64 22.39
N ILE A 96 -1.49 -2.34 21.23
CA ILE A 96 -2.22 -3.60 21.01
C ILE A 96 -1.76 -4.68 21.99
N LEU A 97 -0.44 -4.87 22.15
CA LEU A 97 0.12 -5.90 23.05
C LEU A 97 -0.29 -5.64 24.51
N ASN A 98 -0.30 -4.41 24.97
CA ASN A 98 -0.75 -4.03 26.32
C ASN A 98 -2.25 -4.27 26.50
N TRP A 99 -3.08 -3.96 25.49
CA TRP A 99 -4.50 -4.26 25.51
C TRP A 99 -4.75 -5.77 25.63
N ILE A 100 -4.06 -6.58 24.84
CA ILE A 100 -4.18 -8.05 24.89
C ILE A 100 -3.73 -8.58 26.26
N SER A 101 -2.54 -8.16 26.74
CA SER A 101 -1.99 -8.65 28.01
C SER A 101 -2.80 -8.21 29.24
N SER A 102 -3.56 -7.13 29.14
CA SER A 102 -4.49 -6.68 30.19
C SER A 102 -5.88 -7.36 30.12
N GLY A 103 -6.03 -8.42 29.29
CA GLY A 103 -7.26 -9.19 29.16
C GLY A 103 -8.19 -8.73 28.06
N ALA A 104 -7.70 -7.98 27.09
CA ALA A 104 -8.40 -7.55 25.86
C ALA A 104 -9.81 -6.99 26.15
N GLN A 105 -9.93 -6.07 27.10
CA GLN A 105 -11.20 -5.55 27.59
C GLN A 105 -12.00 -4.85 26.49
N LYS A 106 -13.31 -5.12 26.47
CA LYS A 106 -14.23 -4.53 25.49
C LYS A 106 -14.39 -3.02 25.69
N GLY A 107 -14.69 -2.61 26.93
CA GLY A 107 -15.08 -1.25 27.26
C GLY A 107 -16.33 -0.79 26.50
N ASP A 108 -16.48 0.52 26.38
CA ASP A 108 -17.55 1.12 25.58
C ASP A 108 -17.08 1.27 24.12
N THR A 109 -17.59 0.39 23.26
CA THR A 109 -17.23 0.37 21.83
C THR A 109 -17.88 1.49 21.02
N THR A 110 -18.85 2.21 21.56
CA THR A 110 -19.45 3.38 20.89
C THR A 110 -18.47 4.57 20.82
N LEU A 111 -17.44 4.55 21.67
CA LEU A 111 -16.36 5.52 21.68
C LEU A 111 -15.21 5.17 20.73
N ALA A 112 -15.27 4.00 20.08
CA ALA A 112 -14.30 3.65 19.04
C ALA A 112 -14.58 4.48 17.76
N PRO A 113 -13.54 4.76 16.94
CA PRO A 113 -13.77 5.37 15.64
C PRO A 113 -14.69 4.50 14.78
N PRO A 114 -15.43 5.08 13.81
CA PRO A 114 -16.25 4.29 12.89
C PRO A 114 -15.35 3.33 12.11
N ALA A 115 -15.82 2.08 11.97
CA ALA A 115 -15.13 1.08 11.17
C ALA A 115 -15.12 1.51 9.69
N PRO A 116 -14.01 1.27 8.97
CA PRO A 116 -13.96 1.54 7.53
C PRO A 116 -14.96 0.64 6.79
N THR A 117 -15.42 1.09 5.63
CA THR A 117 -16.26 0.28 4.74
C THR A 117 -15.41 -0.24 3.60
N TYR A 118 -15.44 -1.55 3.39
CA TYR A 118 -14.76 -2.19 2.27
C TYR A 118 -15.80 -2.74 1.29
N THR A 119 -15.56 -2.49 0.01
CA THR A 119 -16.35 -3.06 -1.08
C THR A 119 -15.69 -4.36 -1.57
N GLN A 120 -16.45 -5.20 -2.27
CA GLN A 120 -15.91 -6.40 -2.92
C GLN A 120 -14.77 -6.06 -3.90
N TYR A 121 -14.80 -4.86 -4.46
CA TYR A 121 -13.78 -4.35 -5.40
C TYR A 121 -13.02 -3.21 -4.76
N GLN A 122 -11.69 -3.20 -4.94
CA GLN A 122 -10.83 -2.15 -4.38
C GLN A 122 -10.83 -0.89 -5.25
N LEU A 123 -11.09 -1.03 -6.56
CA LEU A 123 -11.22 0.09 -7.47
C LEU A 123 -12.69 0.47 -7.68
N TYR A 124 -12.95 1.77 -7.60
CA TYR A 124 -14.26 2.34 -7.86
C TYR A 124 -14.53 2.55 -9.36
N GLY A 125 -15.78 2.73 -9.71
CA GLY A 125 -16.22 2.93 -11.08
C GLY A 125 -16.48 1.63 -11.84
N THR A 126 -16.94 1.77 -13.08
CA THR A 126 -17.22 0.64 -13.98
C THR A 126 -15.97 0.27 -14.74
N PRO A 127 -15.50 -0.99 -14.69
CA PRO A 127 -14.37 -1.43 -15.50
C PRO A 127 -14.75 -1.41 -16.99
N ASP A 128 -13.77 -1.08 -17.82
CA ASP A 128 -13.94 -1.07 -19.29
C ASP A 128 -13.92 -2.48 -19.88
N LEU A 129 -13.22 -3.42 -19.20
CA LEU A 129 -13.10 -4.82 -19.63
C LEU A 129 -13.01 -5.72 -18.40
N ILE A 130 -13.82 -6.77 -18.39
CA ILE A 130 -13.75 -7.84 -17.39
C ILE A 130 -13.44 -9.14 -18.13
N LEU A 131 -12.35 -9.79 -17.73
CA LEU A 131 -12.02 -11.13 -18.19
C LEU A 131 -12.13 -12.09 -17.02
N LYS A 132 -12.85 -13.18 -17.22
CA LYS A 132 -13.14 -14.17 -16.19
C LYS A 132 -12.71 -15.53 -16.69
N ILE A 133 -12.05 -16.32 -15.85
CA ILE A 133 -11.78 -17.72 -16.18
C ILE A 133 -13.10 -18.49 -16.26
N PRO A 134 -13.19 -19.55 -17.07
CA PRO A 134 -14.29 -20.49 -17.00
C PRO A 134 -14.43 -21.02 -15.55
N ALA A 135 -15.64 -21.42 -15.16
CA ALA A 135 -15.82 -22.09 -13.87
C ALA A 135 -14.85 -23.29 -13.79
N PHE A 136 -13.96 -23.25 -12.83
CA PHE A 136 -12.88 -24.21 -12.67
C PHE A 136 -12.98 -24.90 -11.32
N THR A 137 -12.75 -26.20 -11.29
CA THR A 137 -12.69 -26.99 -10.05
C THR A 137 -11.25 -27.34 -9.79
N SER A 138 -10.69 -26.88 -8.66
CA SER A 138 -9.31 -27.17 -8.29
C SER A 138 -9.04 -28.68 -8.24
N ASN A 139 -7.91 -29.09 -8.79
CA ASN A 139 -7.39 -30.46 -8.76
C ASN A 139 -6.24 -30.65 -7.74
N ALA A 140 -5.90 -29.62 -6.98
CA ALA A 140 -4.82 -29.59 -6.00
C ALA A 140 -5.13 -30.44 -4.76
N SER A 141 -4.91 -31.74 -4.84
CA SER A 141 -5.19 -32.68 -3.73
C SER A 141 -4.03 -32.74 -2.72
N SER A 142 -2.93 -33.40 -3.08
CA SER A 142 -1.75 -33.61 -2.23
C SER A 142 -0.55 -32.72 -2.60
N VAL A 143 -0.64 -32.06 -3.74
CA VAL A 143 0.36 -31.11 -4.25
C VAL A 143 -0.34 -29.86 -4.75
N ASP A 144 0.42 -28.76 -4.77
CA ASP A 144 -0.05 -27.50 -5.35
C ASP A 144 -0.32 -27.65 -6.84
N ALA A 145 -1.32 -26.92 -7.34
CA ALA A 145 -1.60 -26.82 -8.76
C ALA A 145 -1.36 -25.39 -9.28
N TYR A 146 -0.86 -25.29 -10.50
CA TYR A 146 -0.59 -24.04 -11.21
C TYR A 146 -1.30 -24.10 -12.56
N ASP A 147 -2.47 -23.51 -12.64
CA ASP A 147 -3.33 -23.60 -13.81
C ASP A 147 -3.31 -22.30 -14.60
N CYS A 148 -3.05 -22.38 -15.91
CA CYS A 148 -2.93 -21.25 -16.81
C CYS A 148 -4.17 -21.07 -17.67
N PHE A 149 -4.78 -19.89 -17.60
CA PHE A 149 -5.96 -19.52 -18.37
C PHE A 149 -5.61 -18.40 -19.34
N ALA A 150 -5.71 -18.66 -20.64
CA ALA A 150 -5.50 -17.67 -21.69
C ALA A 150 -6.84 -17.05 -22.10
N LEU A 151 -7.04 -15.78 -21.78
CA LEU A 151 -8.31 -15.05 -21.92
C LEU A 151 -8.19 -14.02 -23.05
N PRO A 152 -8.90 -14.19 -24.18
CA PRO A 152 -8.91 -13.20 -25.26
C PRO A 152 -9.47 -11.86 -24.77
N THR A 153 -8.78 -10.77 -25.09
CA THR A 153 -9.25 -9.42 -24.71
C THR A 153 -10.43 -8.94 -25.54
N GLY A 154 -10.61 -9.45 -26.76
CA GLY A 154 -11.63 -9.00 -27.69
C GLY A 154 -11.45 -7.55 -28.18
N LEU A 155 -10.33 -6.91 -27.89
CA LEU A 155 -10.08 -5.52 -28.25
C LEU A 155 -9.85 -5.39 -29.76
N ALA A 156 -10.67 -4.53 -30.42
CA ALA A 156 -10.54 -4.21 -31.83
C ALA A 156 -9.44 -3.17 -32.12
N ALA A 157 -9.00 -2.42 -31.12
CA ALA A 157 -7.94 -1.41 -31.19
C ALA A 157 -7.11 -1.43 -29.90
N ASP A 158 -5.90 -0.90 -30.01
CA ASP A 158 -5.02 -0.76 -28.84
C ASP A 158 -5.68 0.14 -27.77
N ARG A 159 -5.52 -0.27 -26.52
CA ARG A 159 -5.96 0.51 -25.35
C ARG A 159 -4.79 0.74 -24.42
N ILE A 160 -4.90 1.73 -23.56
CA ILE A 160 -3.90 1.99 -22.52
C ILE A 160 -4.53 1.68 -21.16
N ILE A 161 -3.97 0.68 -20.48
CA ILE A 161 -4.36 0.28 -19.13
C ILE A 161 -3.95 1.39 -18.18
N ARG A 162 -4.93 1.95 -17.45
CA ARG A 162 -4.72 2.88 -16.35
C ARG A 162 -4.68 2.16 -15.01
N ALA A 163 -5.51 1.13 -14.86
CA ALA A 163 -5.53 0.32 -13.66
C ALA A 163 -6.07 -1.07 -13.97
N TYR A 164 -5.76 -2.02 -13.09
CA TYR A 164 -6.40 -3.34 -13.08
C TYR A 164 -6.41 -3.91 -11.67
N GLU A 165 -7.39 -4.78 -11.41
CA GLU A 165 -7.49 -5.55 -10.18
C GLU A 165 -7.86 -7.01 -10.48
N VAL A 166 -7.28 -7.94 -9.73
CA VAL A 166 -7.67 -9.34 -9.72
C VAL A 166 -8.66 -9.57 -8.59
N VAL A 167 -9.76 -10.21 -8.91
CA VAL A 167 -10.81 -10.57 -7.94
C VAL A 167 -10.96 -12.08 -7.95
N PRO A 168 -10.44 -12.79 -6.95
CA PRO A 168 -10.66 -14.23 -6.81
C PRO A 168 -12.15 -14.58 -6.77
N GLY A 169 -12.55 -15.61 -7.50
CA GLY A 169 -13.89 -16.16 -7.37
C GLY A 169 -14.07 -16.91 -6.05
N ASN A 170 -12.97 -17.49 -5.55
CA ASN A 170 -12.88 -18.11 -4.24
C ASN A 170 -11.56 -17.73 -3.56
N ALA A 171 -11.60 -16.68 -2.74
CA ALA A 171 -10.44 -16.16 -2.05
C ALA A 171 -9.78 -17.15 -1.05
N SER A 172 -10.50 -18.24 -0.66
CA SER A 172 -9.95 -19.23 0.25
C SER A 172 -9.00 -20.23 -0.40
N ILE A 173 -9.02 -20.34 -1.74
CA ILE A 173 -8.21 -21.30 -2.49
C ILE A 173 -7.27 -20.66 -3.52
N VAL A 174 -7.43 -19.40 -3.84
CA VAL A 174 -6.53 -18.67 -4.74
C VAL A 174 -5.39 -18.08 -3.92
N HIS A 175 -4.21 -18.70 -3.99
CA HIS A 175 -3.03 -18.25 -3.24
C HIS A 175 -2.34 -17.06 -3.91
N HIS A 176 -2.08 -17.14 -5.22
CA HIS A 176 -1.61 -16.00 -6.01
C HIS A 176 -1.96 -16.19 -7.49
N VAL A 177 -1.89 -15.09 -8.23
CA VAL A 177 -2.11 -15.07 -9.68
C VAL A 177 -0.98 -14.31 -10.34
N VAL A 178 -0.21 -14.96 -11.22
CA VAL A 178 0.72 -14.28 -12.11
C VAL A 178 -0.01 -13.87 -13.37
N ILE A 179 0.14 -12.61 -13.75
CA ILE A 179 -0.59 -12.00 -14.86
C ILE A 179 0.40 -11.69 -15.98
N LYS A 180 0.15 -12.25 -17.16
CA LYS A 180 0.95 -11.98 -18.36
C LYS A 180 0.08 -11.45 -19.49
N VAL A 181 0.70 -10.73 -20.41
CA VAL A 181 0.09 -10.29 -21.66
C VAL A 181 0.75 -11.04 -22.80
N ASP A 182 -0.01 -11.84 -23.50
CA ASP A 182 0.38 -12.40 -24.79
C ASP A 182 -0.03 -11.42 -25.90
N THR A 183 0.96 -10.75 -26.50
CA THR A 183 0.73 -9.78 -27.58
C THR A 183 0.55 -10.41 -28.95
N THR A 184 0.75 -11.72 -29.07
CA THR A 184 0.58 -12.48 -30.32
C THR A 184 -0.82 -13.08 -30.44
N GLY A 185 -1.52 -13.24 -29.31
CA GLY A 185 -2.82 -13.90 -29.23
C GLY A 185 -2.75 -15.44 -29.49
N SER A 186 -1.55 -16.02 -29.51
CA SER A 186 -1.33 -17.44 -29.85
C SER A 186 -1.41 -18.38 -28.65
N VAL A 187 -1.17 -17.89 -27.43
CA VAL A 187 -1.15 -18.69 -26.20
C VAL A 187 -2.50 -19.39 -25.98
N SER A 188 -2.45 -20.64 -25.61
CA SER A 188 -3.61 -21.43 -25.18
C SER A 188 -3.59 -21.66 -23.69
N SER A 189 -4.75 -21.94 -23.08
CA SER A 189 -4.82 -22.36 -21.69
C SER A 189 -4.07 -23.67 -21.48
N ASP A 190 -3.32 -23.76 -20.39
CA ASP A 190 -2.56 -24.94 -20.00
C ASP A 190 -2.75 -25.22 -18.51
N LEU A 191 -3.51 -26.26 -18.20
CA LEU A 191 -3.81 -26.67 -16.83
C LEU A 191 -2.70 -27.54 -16.21
N SER A 192 -1.54 -27.61 -16.86
CA SER A 192 -0.32 -28.24 -16.32
C SER A 192 0.73 -27.21 -15.85
N GLY A 193 0.44 -25.91 -15.94
CA GLY A 193 1.29 -24.84 -15.45
C GLY A 193 2.34 -24.30 -16.44
N GLY A 194 2.33 -24.75 -17.71
CA GLY A 194 3.37 -24.47 -18.70
C GLY A 194 3.41 -23.07 -19.30
N CYS A 195 2.56 -22.14 -18.90
CA CYS A 195 2.39 -20.85 -19.57
C CYS A 195 3.47 -19.78 -19.32
N PHE A 196 4.57 -20.11 -18.67
CA PHE A 196 5.61 -19.12 -18.36
C PHE A 196 6.57 -18.79 -19.51
N THR A 197 6.69 -19.67 -20.49
CA THR A 197 7.78 -19.64 -21.48
C THR A 197 7.37 -19.16 -22.87
N GLU A 198 6.16 -18.65 -23.03
CA GLU A 198 5.63 -18.30 -24.36
C GLU A 198 6.32 -17.06 -24.94
N PRO A 199 6.85 -17.15 -26.19
CA PRO A 199 7.41 -16.01 -26.88
C PRO A 199 6.39 -14.88 -27.07
N GLY A 200 6.82 -13.64 -26.87
CA GLY A 200 5.96 -12.46 -27.04
C GLY A 200 5.07 -12.12 -25.84
N SER A 201 5.17 -12.88 -24.75
CA SER A 201 4.54 -12.52 -23.48
C SER A 201 5.40 -11.54 -22.69
N PHE A 202 4.76 -10.65 -21.92
CA PHE A 202 5.42 -9.86 -20.88
C PHE A 202 4.63 -9.91 -19.58
N ASP A 203 5.32 -9.75 -18.47
CA ASP A 203 4.68 -9.74 -17.15
C ASP A 203 3.89 -8.44 -16.97
N LEU A 204 2.61 -8.56 -16.63
CA LEU A 204 1.78 -7.40 -16.27
C LEU A 204 1.83 -7.15 -14.77
N GLY A 205 1.83 -8.22 -13.97
CA GLY A 205 1.88 -8.13 -12.51
C GLY A 205 1.59 -9.44 -11.81
N VAL A 206 1.51 -9.36 -10.50
CA VAL A 206 1.16 -10.48 -9.60
C VAL A 206 0.10 -10.03 -8.62
N PHE A 207 -0.86 -10.88 -8.37
CA PHE A 207 -1.81 -10.75 -7.28
C PHE A 207 -1.47 -11.76 -6.18
N ALA A 208 -1.51 -11.33 -4.92
CA ALA A 208 -1.56 -12.18 -3.74
C ALA A 208 -2.66 -11.65 -2.80
N PRO A 209 -3.22 -12.48 -1.89
CA PRO A 209 -4.24 -12.02 -0.94
C PRO A 209 -3.80 -10.76 -0.20
N GLY A 210 -4.67 -9.74 -0.17
CA GLY A 210 -4.35 -8.44 0.41
C GLY A 210 -3.48 -7.51 -0.46
N ALA A 211 -3.09 -7.92 -1.68
CA ALA A 211 -2.42 -7.02 -2.61
C ALA A 211 -3.34 -5.85 -3.02
N ALA A 212 -2.79 -4.65 -3.06
CA ALA A 212 -3.50 -3.52 -3.64
C ALA A 212 -3.62 -3.69 -5.17
N PRO A 213 -4.68 -3.13 -5.80
CA PRO A 213 -4.78 -3.12 -7.24
C PRO A 213 -3.62 -2.34 -7.86
N THR A 214 -3.24 -2.71 -9.07
CA THR A 214 -2.26 -1.92 -9.83
C THR A 214 -2.97 -0.72 -10.45
N ILE A 215 -2.51 0.46 -10.09
CA ILE A 215 -3.04 1.74 -10.59
C ILE A 215 -1.90 2.65 -11.00
N PHE A 216 -2.07 3.36 -12.09
CA PHE A 216 -1.11 4.35 -12.59
C PHE A 216 -1.68 5.76 -12.45
N PRO A 217 -0.84 6.77 -12.13
CA PRO A 217 -1.25 8.16 -12.14
C PRO A 217 -1.99 8.55 -13.42
N GLY A 218 -3.19 9.12 -13.26
CA GLY A 218 -4.10 9.42 -14.36
C GLY A 218 -4.27 10.90 -14.69
N GLN A 219 -3.56 11.79 -13.99
CA GLN A 219 -3.73 13.24 -14.10
C GLN A 219 -2.38 13.97 -14.12
N ALA A 220 -2.38 15.21 -14.58
CA ALA A 220 -1.19 16.04 -14.57
C ALA A 220 -0.59 16.16 -13.15
N PRO A 221 0.73 16.25 -13.02
CA PRO A 221 1.72 16.36 -14.08
C PRO A 221 2.13 15.02 -14.71
N LEU A 222 1.63 13.87 -14.23
CA LEU A 222 2.02 12.56 -14.74
C LEU A 222 0.78 11.73 -15.10
N LYS A 223 0.62 11.45 -16.39
CA LYS A 223 -0.27 10.38 -16.87
C LYS A 223 0.59 9.25 -17.38
N MET A 224 0.35 8.03 -16.91
CA MET A 224 1.12 6.87 -17.35
C MET A 224 0.24 5.61 -17.39
N GLY A 225 0.62 4.64 -18.19
CA GLY A 225 -0.13 3.39 -18.31
C GLY A 225 0.56 2.39 -19.24
N ILE A 226 0.04 1.16 -19.28
CA ILE A 226 0.59 0.06 -20.09
C ILE A 226 -0.26 -0.08 -21.36
N ARG A 227 0.41 -0.10 -22.50
CA ARG A 227 -0.25 -0.35 -23.79
C ARG A 227 -0.63 -1.83 -23.92
N LEU A 228 -1.92 -2.07 -24.13
CA LEU A 228 -2.50 -3.37 -24.44
C LEU A 228 -2.91 -3.38 -25.91
N LYS A 229 -2.23 -4.20 -26.72
CA LYS A 229 -2.48 -4.29 -28.17
C LYS A 229 -3.81 -4.97 -28.47
N ALA A 230 -4.43 -4.57 -29.57
CA ALA A 230 -5.55 -5.30 -30.15
C ALA A 230 -5.18 -6.78 -30.41
N GLY A 231 -6.12 -7.68 -30.18
CA GLY A 231 -5.90 -9.12 -30.36
C GLY A 231 -5.06 -9.82 -29.30
N SER A 232 -4.54 -9.09 -28.30
CA SER A 232 -3.81 -9.71 -27.16
C SER A 232 -4.71 -10.62 -26.34
N LYS A 233 -4.08 -11.60 -25.66
CA LYS A 233 -4.70 -12.34 -24.56
C LYS A 233 -4.08 -11.95 -23.22
N ILE A 234 -4.87 -12.02 -22.17
CA ILE A 234 -4.39 -11.99 -20.79
C ILE A 234 -4.25 -13.43 -20.35
N VAL A 235 -3.09 -13.77 -19.83
CA VAL A 235 -2.79 -15.11 -19.33
C VAL A 235 -2.68 -15.02 -17.81
N LEU A 236 -3.57 -15.75 -17.12
CA LEU A 236 -3.57 -15.86 -15.67
C LEU A 236 -3.04 -17.23 -15.28
N GLN A 237 -1.87 -17.30 -14.64
CA GLN A 237 -1.46 -18.49 -13.93
C GLN A 237 -1.96 -18.37 -12.48
N ILE A 238 -2.83 -19.28 -12.10
CA ILE A 238 -3.43 -19.30 -10.76
C ILE A 238 -2.82 -20.45 -9.97
N HIS A 239 -2.31 -20.13 -8.79
CA HIS A 239 -1.81 -21.09 -7.83
C HIS A 239 -2.92 -21.51 -6.87
N TYR A 240 -3.27 -22.78 -6.88
CA TYR A 240 -4.17 -23.42 -5.93
C TYR A 240 -3.35 -24.31 -4.99
N PRO A 241 -3.32 -24.03 -3.65
CA PRO A 241 -2.61 -24.84 -2.68
C PRO A 241 -3.15 -26.26 -2.59
N SER A 242 -2.28 -27.17 -2.18
CA SER A 242 -2.67 -28.56 -1.87
C SER A 242 -3.81 -28.60 -0.84
N GLY A 243 -4.71 -29.58 -0.97
CA GLY A 243 -5.91 -29.70 -0.14
C GLY A 243 -7.11 -28.88 -0.62
N THR A 244 -7.03 -28.18 -1.74
CA THR A 244 -8.14 -27.40 -2.29
C THR A 244 -8.94 -28.14 -3.37
N ALA A 245 -8.59 -29.39 -3.67
CA ALA A 245 -9.29 -30.22 -4.66
C ALA A 245 -10.81 -30.27 -4.42
N GLY A 246 -11.58 -30.15 -5.52
CA GLY A 246 -13.04 -30.17 -5.48
C GLY A 246 -13.68 -28.81 -5.22
N GLN A 247 -12.93 -27.80 -4.78
CA GLN A 247 -13.45 -26.45 -4.61
C GLN A 247 -13.48 -25.68 -5.93
N GLN A 248 -14.50 -24.86 -6.12
CA GLN A 248 -14.69 -24.10 -7.36
C GLN A 248 -14.09 -22.70 -7.24
N ASP A 249 -13.54 -22.23 -8.36
CA ASP A 249 -13.08 -20.86 -8.58
C ASP A 249 -13.63 -20.29 -9.90
N SER A 250 -13.67 -18.98 -9.98
CA SER A 250 -14.05 -18.22 -11.16
C SER A 250 -13.38 -16.83 -11.15
N THR A 251 -12.10 -16.84 -10.82
CA THR A 251 -11.26 -15.62 -10.76
C THR A 251 -11.42 -14.75 -11.99
N GLN A 252 -11.49 -13.46 -11.76
CA GLN A 252 -11.58 -12.45 -12.80
C GLN A 252 -10.50 -11.39 -12.66
N ILE A 253 -10.15 -10.76 -13.77
CA ILE A 253 -9.35 -9.54 -13.83
C ILE A 253 -10.17 -8.43 -14.47
N ARG A 254 -10.16 -7.25 -13.85
CA ARG A 254 -10.92 -6.07 -14.24
C ARG A 254 -9.96 -4.98 -14.67
N PHE A 255 -10.17 -4.43 -15.87
CA PHE A 255 -9.32 -3.40 -16.45
C PHE A 255 -10.07 -2.07 -16.55
N TYR A 256 -9.36 -1.01 -16.25
CA TYR A 256 -9.78 0.37 -16.44
C TYR A 256 -8.82 1.02 -17.42
N PHE A 257 -9.35 1.51 -18.53
CA PHE A 257 -8.56 2.10 -19.59
C PHE A 257 -8.64 3.63 -19.57
N TYR A 258 -7.65 4.26 -20.16
CA TYR A 258 -7.82 5.65 -20.54
C TYR A 258 -8.86 5.78 -21.67
N PRO A 259 -9.64 6.91 -21.70
CA PRO A 259 -10.44 7.24 -22.87
C PRO A 259 -9.58 7.27 -24.14
N VAL A 260 -10.12 6.85 -25.27
CA VAL A 260 -9.37 6.83 -26.54
C VAL A 260 -8.91 8.22 -27.00
N THR A 261 -9.57 9.27 -26.50
CA THR A 261 -9.21 10.67 -26.75
C THR A 261 -8.14 11.21 -25.81
N ALA A 262 -7.72 10.42 -24.81
CA ALA A 262 -6.73 10.89 -23.84
C ALA A 262 -5.35 11.02 -24.47
N THR A 263 -4.68 12.10 -24.17
CA THR A 263 -3.35 12.44 -24.68
C THR A 263 -2.33 12.64 -23.56
N GLY A 264 -1.04 12.66 -23.92
CA GLY A 264 0.03 12.90 -22.96
C GLY A 264 0.28 11.74 -21.99
N ILE A 265 -0.17 10.53 -22.34
CA ILE A 265 0.03 9.32 -21.53
C ILE A 265 1.40 8.75 -21.86
N ARG A 266 2.23 8.57 -20.84
CA ARG A 266 3.56 7.95 -20.97
C ARG A 266 3.44 6.44 -20.83
N ASN A 267 4.08 5.70 -21.73
CA ASN A 267 4.06 4.24 -21.70
C ASN A 267 4.93 3.71 -20.54
N VAL A 268 4.34 2.85 -19.73
CA VAL A 268 5.05 2.07 -18.71
C VAL A 268 5.60 0.81 -19.35
N PHE A 269 6.89 0.59 -19.16
CA PHE A 269 7.55 -0.65 -19.52
C PHE A 269 7.62 -1.56 -18.30
N VAL A 270 7.28 -2.83 -18.47
CA VAL A 270 7.46 -3.87 -17.46
C VAL A 270 8.47 -4.85 -17.98
N THR A 271 9.60 -4.99 -17.29
CA THR A 271 10.69 -5.88 -17.73
C THR A 271 11.35 -6.54 -16.53
N THR A 272 11.98 -7.69 -16.77
CA THR A 272 12.75 -8.43 -15.77
C THR A 272 14.22 -8.52 -16.19
N PRO A 273 14.98 -7.43 -16.09
CA PRO A 273 16.36 -7.40 -16.57
C PRO A 273 17.35 -8.15 -15.67
N LEU A 274 16.98 -8.36 -14.40
CA LEU A 274 17.84 -9.03 -13.42
C LEU A 274 17.33 -10.45 -13.18
N GLN A 275 17.95 -11.42 -13.82
CA GLN A 275 17.62 -12.83 -13.68
C GLN A 275 18.86 -13.71 -13.79
N ASN A 276 18.84 -14.86 -13.13
CA ASN A 276 19.93 -15.84 -13.19
C ASN A 276 19.37 -17.26 -13.28
N TRP A 277 19.41 -17.84 -14.47
CA TRP A 277 18.95 -19.19 -14.76
C TRP A 277 20.04 -20.26 -14.65
N SER A 278 21.28 -19.88 -14.29
CA SER A 278 22.40 -20.81 -14.13
C SER A 278 22.68 -21.17 -12.66
N MET A 279 21.75 -20.85 -11.76
CA MET A 279 21.91 -21.15 -10.33
C MET A 279 21.89 -22.66 -10.07
N ALA A 280 22.83 -23.09 -9.24
CA ALA A 280 22.88 -24.41 -8.64
C ALA A 280 23.34 -24.24 -7.18
N ILE A 281 22.48 -24.58 -6.23
CA ILE A 281 22.69 -24.39 -4.80
C ILE A 281 22.89 -25.75 -4.16
N PRO A 282 24.14 -26.15 -3.85
CA PRO A 282 24.41 -27.47 -3.28
C PRO A 282 23.71 -27.69 -1.94
N ALA A 283 23.40 -28.94 -1.63
CA ALA A 283 22.87 -29.31 -0.31
C ALA A 283 23.79 -28.85 0.82
N ASN A 284 23.21 -28.42 1.92
CA ASN A 284 23.89 -27.95 3.14
C ASN A 284 24.84 -26.75 2.94
N THR A 285 24.54 -25.89 1.94
CA THR A 285 25.27 -24.65 1.69
C THR A 285 24.39 -23.43 1.80
N THR A 286 25.02 -22.32 2.13
CA THR A 286 24.47 -20.98 1.99
C THR A 286 25.23 -20.26 0.89
N THR A 287 24.52 -19.75 -0.13
CA THR A 287 25.15 -19.22 -1.34
C THR A 287 24.48 -17.93 -1.78
N THR A 288 25.27 -16.96 -2.22
CA THR A 288 24.76 -15.72 -2.81
C THR A 288 24.91 -15.78 -4.32
N PHE A 289 23.83 -15.52 -5.03
CA PHE A 289 23.83 -15.30 -6.47
C PHE A 289 23.55 -13.85 -6.82
N THR A 290 24.06 -13.42 -7.95
CA THR A 290 23.93 -12.04 -8.42
C THR A 290 23.42 -11.99 -9.86
N ALA A 291 22.82 -10.87 -10.21
CA ALA A 291 22.51 -10.48 -11.58
C ALA A 291 22.85 -9.01 -11.81
N LYS A 292 23.12 -8.64 -13.04
CA LYS A 292 23.35 -7.23 -13.44
C LYS A 292 22.81 -6.95 -14.83
N TYR A 293 22.37 -5.71 -15.04
CA TYR A 293 21.88 -5.24 -16.33
C TYR A 293 22.26 -3.75 -16.57
N PRO A 294 22.85 -3.39 -17.72
CA PRO A 294 23.35 -4.29 -18.77
C PRO A 294 24.47 -5.21 -18.27
N SER A 295 24.73 -6.31 -18.96
CA SER A 295 25.80 -7.27 -18.61
C SER A 295 27.20 -6.63 -18.73
N SER A 296 27.35 -5.63 -19.59
CA SER A 296 28.56 -4.80 -19.74
C SER A 296 28.18 -3.34 -19.94
N GLY A 297 29.07 -2.42 -19.56
CA GLY A 297 28.79 -0.98 -19.57
C GLY A 297 27.70 -0.59 -18.59
N GLY A 298 26.96 0.48 -18.90
CA GLY A 298 25.81 0.97 -18.15
C GLY A 298 24.61 1.25 -19.07
N LEU A 299 23.49 1.65 -18.49
CA LEU A 299 22.31 2.08 -19.25
C LEU A 299 22.69 3.17 -20.25
N THR A 300 22.18 3.04 -21.47
CA THR A 300 22.39 4.02 -22.55
C THR A 300 21.29 5.09 -22.61
N VAL A 301 20.16 4.85 -21.94
CA VAL A 301 19.03 5.77 -21.83
C VAL A 301 18.67 5.90 -20.35
N PRO A 302 18.45 7.13 -19.84
CA PRO A 302 18.02 7.31 -18.46
C PRO A 302 16.57 6.85 -18.30
N ILE A 303 16.25 6.24 -17.16
CA ILE A 303 14.91 5.74 -16.85
C ILE A 303 14.40 6.32 -15.53
N SER A 304 13.08 6.34 -15.40
CA SER A 304 12.36 6.69 -14.19
C SER A 304 11.66 5.44 -13.69
N VAL A 305 12.17 4.83 -12.62
CA VAL A 305 11.59 3.62 -12.04
C VAL A 305 10.39 4.00 -11.18
N TYR A 306 9.25 3.39 -11.48
CA TYR A 306 7.99 3.55 -10.76
C TYR A 306 7.85 2.53 -9.63
N SER A 307 8.14 1.25 -9.92
CA SER A 307 8.07 0.17 -8.94
C SER A 307 9.08 -0.94 -9.24
N THR A 308 9.37 -1.73 -8.22
CA THR A 308 10.24 -2.91 -8.29
C THR A 308 9.54 -4.12 -7.71
N PHE A 309 9.80 -5.30 -8.28
CA PHE A 309 9.28 -6.58 -7.83
C PHE A 309 10.44 -7.58 -7.75
N PRO A 310 11.08 -7.74 -6.57
CA PRO A 310 12.05 -8.79 -6.34
C PRO A 310 11.34 -10.13 -6.09
N HIS A 311 11.87 -11.21 -6.66
CA HIS A 311 11.26 -12.52 -6.56
C HIS A 311 12.30 -13.64 -6.39
N SER A 312 11.99 -14.57 -5.52
CA SER A 312 12.63 -15.87 -5.30
C SER A 312 11.62 -16.85 -4.71
N HIS A 313 12.05 -18.10 -4.54
CA HIS A 313 11.22 -19.13 -3.91
C HIS A 313 11.55 -19.35 -2.44
N LEU A 314 11.47 -20.62 -1.96
CA LEU A 314 11.37 -20.97 -0.54
C LEU A 314 12.67 -20.78 0.24
N ILE A 315 13.85 -21.09 -0.37
CA ILE A 315 15.11 -21.07 0.37
C ILE A 315 15.88 -19.75 0.30
N CYS A 316 15.30 -18.73 -0.36
CA CYS A 316 15.84 -17.38 -0.30
C CYS A 316 15.74 -16.80 1.12
N LYS A 317 16.74 -16.07 1.56
CA LYS A 317 16.78 -15.43 2.89
C LYS A 317 16.72 -13.91 2.81
N SER A 318 17.46 -13.33 1.87
CA SER A 318 17.53 -11.88 1.73
C SER A 318 17.82 -11.46 0.29
N MET A 319 17.45 -10.24 -0.04
CA MET A 319 17.60 -9.64 -1.37
C MET A 319 18.09 -8.21 -1.25
N LEU A 320 18.95 -7.81 -2.19
CA LEU A 320 19.43 -6.44 -2.32
C LEU A 320 19.42 -6.06 -3.80
N VAL A 321 18.70 -5.00 -4.15
CA VAL A 321 18.64 -4.46 -5.51
C VAL A 321 18.99 -2.99 -5.49
N ASN A 322 19.87 -2.57 -6.39
CA ASN A 322 20.30 -1.19 -6.53
C ASN A 322 20.71 -0.87 -7.97
N ALA A 323 20.98 0.40 -8.26
CA ALA A 323 21.68 0.82 -9.45
C ALA A 323 23.00 1.48 -9.04
N ASP A 324 24.08 1.17 -9.76
CA ASP A 324 25.45 1.56 -9.38
C ASP A 324 26.27 1.89 -10.62
N ASN A 325 27.13 2.94 -10.54
CA ASN A 325 28.03 3.34 -11.62
C ASN A 325 29.51 3.19 -11.24
N GLY A 326 29.81 2.53 -10.11
CA GLY A 326 31.16 2.35 -9.57
C GLY A 326 31.57 3.43 -8.57
N THR A 327 30.89 4.58 -8.53
CA THR A 327 31.18 5.67 -7.57
C THR A 327 29.99 6.00 -6.69
N THR A 328 28.78 5.88 -7.20
CA THR A 328 27.54 6.17 -6.48
C THR A 328 26.53 5.06 -6.68
N THR A 329 25.77 4.77 -5.61
CA THR A 329 24.72 3.75 -5.58
C THR A 329 23.38 4.42 -5.36
N ILE A 330 22.39 4.06 -6.17
CA ILE A 330 20.99 4.45 -6.01
C ILE A 330 20.26 3.23 -5.40
N PRO A 331 19.76 3.34 -4.17
CA PRO A 331 19.05 2.24 -3.51
C PRO A 331 17.68 2.01 -4.19
N LEU A 332 17.33 0.75 -4.47
CA LEU A 332 16.03 0.37 -5.00
C LEU A 332 15.22 -0.42 -3.98
N ILE A 333 15.71 -1.59 -3.55
CA ILE A 333 15.04 -2.35 -2.49
C ILE A 333 16.04 -3.23 -1.73
N ARG A 334 15.84 -3.36 -0.42
CA ARG A 334 16.50 -4.35 0.42
C ARG A 334 15.44 -5.12 1.20
N ILE A 335 15.53 -6.44 1.19
CA ILE A 335 14.72 -7.35 1.99
C ILE A 335 15.68 -8.18 2.83
N ASN A 336 15.69 -7.95 4.15
CA ASN A 336 16.58 -8.64 5.08
C ASN A 336 16.04 -10.00 5.50
N LYS A 337 14.72 -10.22 5.39
CA LYS A 337 14.05 -11.47 5.70
C LYS A 337 12.99 -11.71 4.63
N TRP A 338 13.33 -12.55 3.65
CA TRP A 338 12.39 -12.93 2.61
C TRP A 338 11.28 -13.83 3.14
N ASP A 339 10.07 -13.60 2.68
CA ASP A 339 8.90 -14.45 2.90
C ASP A 339 8.22 -14.70 1.57
N PHE A 340 8.23 -15.95 1.12
CA PHE A 340 7.63 -16.38 -0.16
C PHE A 340 6.13 -16.07 -0.26
N ASN A 341 5.43 -15.96 0.87
CA ASN A 341 3.99 -15.65 0.89
C ASN A 341 3.69 -14.17 0.61
N TRP A 342 4.69 -13.29 0.67
CA TRP A 342 4.52 -11.84 0.50
C TRP A 342 5.33 -11.32 -0.67
N GLN A 343 4.69 -11.33 -1.82
CA GLN A 343 5.28 -10.90 -3.09
C GLN A 343 4.43 -9.83 -3.73
N GLY A 344 5.06 -8.83 -4.33
CA GLY A 344 4.34 -7.76 -5.00
C GLY A 344 5.25 -6.68 -5.57
N PHE A 345 4.66 -5.81 -6.37
CA PHE A 345 5.34 -4.60 -6.81
C PHE A 345 5.35 -3.57 -5.68
N TYR A 346 6.53 -3.10 -5.35
CA TYR A 346 6.76 -2.03 -4.39
C TYR A 346 6.92 -0.71 -5.13
N THR A 347 5.91 0.15 -5.02
CA THR A 347 5.87 1.44 -5.72
C THR A 347 6.62 2.50 -4.92
N PHE A 348 7.49 3.25 -5.58
CA PHE A 348 8.23 4.34 -4.95
C PHE A 348 7.32 5.56 -4.68
N PRO A 349 7.57 6.34 -3.61
CA PRO A 349 6.79 7.55 -3.33
C PRO A 349 7.02 8.66 -4.36
N ASN A 350 8.19 8.66 -5.00
CA ASN A 350 8.56 9.48 -6.16
C ASN A 350 9.21 8.59 -7.21
N LEU A 351 9.15 8.97 -8.47
CA LEU A 351 9.88 8.24 -9.52
C LEU A 351 11.39 8.27 -9.24
N VAL A 352 12.04 7.10 -9.29
CA VAL A 352 13.48 7.00 -9.05
C VAL A 352 14.22 7.11 -10.38
N LYS A 353 14.96 8.21 -10.55
CA LYS A 353 15.81 8.42 -11.72
C LYS A 353 17.03 7.50 -11.68
N ILE A 354 17.24 6.71 -12.73
CA ILE A 354 18.49 6.00 -12.99
C ILE A 354 19.16 6.64 -14.20
N PRO A 355 20.29 7.33 -14.01
CA PRO A 355 20.99 8.02 -15.12
C PRO A 355 21.68 7.05 -16.08
N VAL A 356 22.08 7.58 -17.24
CA VAL A 356 23.00 6.90 -18.17
C VAL A 356 24.29 6.49 -17.44
N GLY A 357 24.86 5.36 -17.80
CA GLY A 357 26.10 4.83 -17.21
C GLY A 357 25.92 3.99 -15.95
N TYR A 358 24.72 3.98 -15.35
CA TYR A 358 24.42 3.09 -14.22
C TYR A 358 24.10 1.67 -14.68
N THR A 359 24.42 0.70 -13.84
CA THR A 359 24.10 -0.72 -14.00
C THR A 359 23.13 -1.12 -12.90
N LEU A 360 21.99 -1.71 -13.22
CA LEU A 360 21.11 -2.37 -12.26
C LEU A 360 21.82 -3.62 -11.73
N LYS A 361 21.77 -3.84 -10.44
CA LYS A 361 22.42 -4.98 -9.76
C LYS A 361 21.47 -5.62 -8.76
N SER A 362 21.52 -6.93 -8.69
CA SER A 362 20.79 -7.72 -7.70
C SER A 362 21.71 -8.73 -7.03
N SER A 363 21.41 -9.02 -5.77
CA SER A 363 22.11 -10.03 -4.95
C SER A 363 21.09 -10.72 -4.05
N HIS A 364 20.92 -12.04 -4.21
CA HIS A 364 20.04 -12.86 -3.41
C HIS A 364 20.84 -13.92 -2.64
N LEU A 365 20.57 -14.03 -1.34
CA LEU A 365 21.17 -15.02 -0.44
C LEU A 365 20.21 -16.19 -0.28
N PHE A 366 20.70 -17.39 -0.54
CA PHE A 366 19.95 -18.64 -0.42
C PHE A 366 20.55 -19.52 0.67
N ASP A 367 19.70 -20.21 1.43
CA ASP A 367 20.06 -21.12 2.50
C ASP A 367 19.47 -22.51 2.25
N ASN A 368 20.26 -23.40 1.66
CA ASN A 368 19.90 -24.79 1.39
C ASN A 368 20.43 -25.73 2.50
N THR A 369 20.32 -25.31 3.77
CA THR A 369 20.76 -26.11 4.91
C THR A 369 19.58 -26.75 5.64
N THR A 370 19.88 -27.72 6.51
CA THR A 370 18.91 -28.35 7.42
C THR A 370 18.33 -27.37 8.46
N ASN A 371 19.00 -26.24 8.70
CA ASN A 371 18.54 -25.21 9.64
C ASN A 371 17.49 -24.29 9.04
N ASN A 372 17.28 -24.34 7.72
CA ASN A 372 16.25 -23.55 7.07
C ASN A 372 14.90 -24.27 7.15
N PRO A 373 13.92 -23.77 7.93
CA PRO A 373 12.62 -24.42 8.08
C PRO A 373 11.78 -24.41 6.80
N ASN A 374 12.15 -23.55 5.83
CA ASN A 374 11.47 -23.45 4.53
C ASN A 374 12.13 -24.33 3.46
N ASN A 375 13.13 -25.14 3.80
CA ASN A 375 13.75 -26.05 2.82
C ASN A 375 12.72 -27.10 2.39
N PRO A 376 12.43 -27.23 1.09
CA PRO A 376 11.43 -28.18 0.59
C PRO A 376 11.87 -29.64 0.70
N SER A 377 13.16 -29.90 1.00
CA SER A 377 13.74 -31.24 1.06
C SER A 377 14.39 -31.53 2.42
N SER A 378 14.12 -32.70 2.99
CA SER A 378 14.75 -33.18 4.20
C SER A 378 15.21 -34.65 4.03
N PRO A 379 16.50 -34.90 3.91
CA PRO A 379 17.64 -33.99 3.95
C PRO A 379 17.70 -33.06 2.73
N PRO A 380 18.39 -31.90 2.84
CA PRO A 380 18.56 -30.98 1.71
C PRO A 380 19.12 -31.67 0.46
N GLN A 381 18.61 -31.28 -0.70
CA GLN A 381 19.03 -31.76 -2.02
C GLN A 381 19.61 -30.59 -2.82
N LEU A 382 20.29 -30.89 -3.94
CA LEU A 382 20.69 -29.86 -4.89
C LEU A 382 19.45 -29.10 -5.39
N VAL A 383 19.42 -27.77 -5.24
CA VAL A 383 18.38 -26.90 -5.80
C VAL A 383 18.95 -26.15 -7.01
N THR A 384 18.26 -26.23 -8.13
CA THR A 384 18.62 -25.55 -9.38
C THR A 384 17.64 -24.44 -9.71
N ALA A 385 18.01 -23.55 -10.63
CA ALA A 385 17.08 -22.58 -11.18
C ALA A 385 15.89 -23.29 -11.86
N GLY A 386 14.68 -22.75 -11.68
CA GLY A 386 13.47 -23.29 -12.26
C GLY A 386 12.21 -22.61 -11.76
N THR A 387 11.07 -22.93 -12.38
CA THR A 387 9.77 -22.28 -12.12
C THR A 387 8.95 -22.95 -11.02
N SER A 388 9.29 -24.18 -10.63
CA SER A 388 8.62 -24.87 -9.51
C SER A 388 9.06 -24.27 -8.17
N THR A 389 8.19 -24.24 -7.19
CA THR A 389 8.49 -23.71 -5.85
C THR A 389 9.64 -24.44 -5.13
N THR A 390 9.90 -25.70 -5.50
CA THR A 390 11.04 -26.50 -5.00
C THR A 390 12.36 -26.21 -5.73
N ASN A 391 12.32 -25.51 -6.87
CA ASN A 391 13.50 -24.90 -7.50
C ASN A 391 13.72 -23.52 -6.88
N GLU A 392 14.65 -22.72 -7.43
CA GLU A 392 14.86 -21.35 -7.02
C GLU A 392 14.90 -20.39 -8.19
N MET A 393 14.60 -19.10 -7.89
CA MET A 393 14.69 -18.02 -8.85
C MET A 393 15.47 -16.84 -8.25
N LEU A 394 16.27 -16.19 -9.08
CA LEU A 394 16.67 -14.80 -8.93
C LEU A 394 16.02 -14.05 -10.10
N PHE A 395 15.00 -13.25 -9.79
CA PHE A 395 14.12 -12.69 -10.82
C PHE A 395 13.55 -11.36 -10.35
N ASP A 396 14.14 -10.23 -10.78
CA ASP A 396 13.71 -8.91 -10.33
C ASP A 396 13.16 -8.11 -11.51
N SER A 397 11.89 -7.73 -11.39
CA SER A 397 11.15 -6.96 -12.38
C SER A 397 11.02 -5.49 -11.98
N PHE A 398 10.84 -4.66 -12.99
CA PHE A 398 10.66 -3.21 -12.82
C PHE A 398 9.53 -2.71 -13.70
N MET A 399 8.75 -1.77 -13.16
CA MET A 399 7.92 -0.86 -13.95
C MET A 399 8.62 0.48 -14.06
N TYR A 400 8.86 0.95 -15.27
CA TYR A 400 9.61 2.19 -15.49
C TYR A 400 9.13 2.95 -16.74
N LEU A 401 9.54 4.19 -16.80
CA LEU A 401 9.35 5.11 -17.93
C LEU A 401 10.70 5.51 -18.49
N VAL A 402 10.75 5.95 -19.75
CA VAL A 402 11.89 6.74 -20.23
C VAL A 402 11.88 8.05 -19.45
N TYR A 403 13.02 8.41 -18.85
CA TYR A 403 13.13 9.59 -17.99
C TYR A 403 12.81 10.90 -18.73
N GLN A 404 12.07 11.76 -18.05
CA GLN A 404 11.88 13.16 -18.42
C GLN A 404 12.34 14.05 -17.25
N ALA A 405 12.87 15.23 -17.57
CA ALA A 405 13.38 16.16 -16.55
C ALA A 405 12.28 16.54 -15.55
N GLY A 406 12.56 16.38 -14.26
CA GLY A 406 11.62 16.66 -13.18
C GLY A 406 10.84 15.44 -12.67
N ASP A 407 10.96 14.27 -13.29
CA ASP A 407 10.25 13.05 -12.86
C ASP A 407 10.49 12.72 -11.38
N GLU A 408 11.71 12.87 -10.91
CA GLU A 408 12.13 12.61 -9.53
C GLU A 408 11.45 13.50 -8.48
N THR A 409 10.86 14.61 -8.91
CA THR A 409 10.14 15.54 -8.02
C THR A 409 8.65 15.22 -7.88
N ILE A 410 8.12 14.33 -8.74
CA ILE A 410 6.71 14.00 -8.76
C ILE A 410 6.38 13.07 -7.60
N ASN A 411 5.54 13.53 -6.66
CA ASN A 411 5.04 12.73 -5.56
C ASN A 411 3.84 11.89 -6.01
N ILE A 412 4.02 10.57 -6.05
CA ILE A 412 3.00 9.61 -6.51
C ILE A 412 1.78 9.63 -5.59
N GLY A 413 1.99 9.74 -4.27
CA GLY A 413 0.92 9.76 -3.29
C GLY A 413 -0.03 10.94 -3.48
N SER A 414 0.51 12.11 -3.80
CA SER A 414 -0.31 13.30 -4.06
C SER A 414 -1.18 13.16 -5.31
N LEU A 415 -0.72 12.41 -6.33
CA LEU A 415 -1.50 12.15 -7.54
C LEU A 415 -2.66 11.18 -7.28
N PHE A 416 -2.52 10.29 -6.28
CA PHE A 416 -3.59 9.34 -5.93
C PHE A 416 -4.57 9.88 -4.89
N ALA A 417 -4.25 10.95 -4.16
CA ALA A 417 -5.14 11.52 -3.14
C ALA A 417 -6.52 11.89 -3.69
N ASN A 418 -6.58 12.36 -4.95
CA ASN A 418 -7.80 12.77 -5.64
C ASN A 418 -8.15 11.84 -6.81
N ASP A 419 -7.63 10.62 -6.83
CA ASP A 419 -7.92 9.67 -7.90
C ASP A 419 -9.30 9.04 -7.72
N THR A 420 -10.16 9.18 -8.74
CA THR A 420 -11.55 8.72 -8.69
C THR A 420 -11.69 7.19 -8.66
N LEU A 421 -10.65 6.45 -9.09
CA LEU A 421 -10.62 4.99 -8.97
C LEU A 421 -10.30 4.52 -7.55
N LEU A 422 -9.67 5.37 -6.73
CA LEU A 422 -9.32 5.07 -5.33
C LEU A 422 -10.26 5.77 -4.34
N ASN A 423 -10.84 6.90 -4.73
CA ASN A 423 -11.69 7.69 -3.86
C ASN A 423 -12.93 8.19 -4.61
N PRO A 424 -14.10 7.58 -4.45
CA PRO A 424 -15.32 7.98 -5.14
C PRO A 424 -15.82 9.37 -4.69
N ALA A 425 -15.46 9.81 -3.49
CA ALA A 425 -15.81 11.15 -3.00
C ALA A 425 -15.08 12.26 -3.80
N ALA A 426 -13.98 11.93 -4.47
CA ALA A 426 -13.29 12.87 -5.37
C ALA A 426 -14.15 13.28 -6.59
N THR A 427 -15.23 12.54 -6.89
CA THR A 427 -16.18 12.90 -7.97
C THR A 427 -17.25 13.89 -7.53
N SER A 428 -17.44 14.14 -6.25
CA SER A 428 -18.50 14.98 -5.70
C SER A 428 -18.10 16.43 -5.45
N VAL A 429 -16.83 16.76 -5.58
CA VAL A 429 -16.33 18.15 -5.54
C VAL A 429 -15.85 18.50 -6.94
N ASN A 430 -16.55 19.42 -7.60
CA ASN A 430 -15.94 20.17 -8.69
C ASN A 430 -14.73 20.90 -8.11
N GLU A 431 -13.56 20.27 -8.11
CA GLU A 431 -12.32 21.04 -8.01
C GLU A 431 -12.32 21.97 -9.22
N ILE A 432 -12.60 23.21 -8.96
CA ILE A 432 -12.35 24.27 -9.91
C ILE A 432 -10.84 24.21 -10.13
N SER A 433 -10.45 23.62 -11.24
CA SER A 433 -9.07 23.54 -11.72
C SER A 433 -8.44 24.94 -11.54
N GLY A 434 -7.51 25.05 -10.58
CA GLY A 434 -6.87 26.30 -10.24
C GLY A 434 -7.36 26.94 -8.93
N SER A 435 -7.41 26.18 -7.81
CA SER A 435 -7.49 26.84 -6.49
C SER A 435 -6.32 27.81 -6.37
N TYR A 436 -6.67 29.10 -6.29
CA TYR A 436 -5.69 30.17 -6.09
C TYR A 436 -5.59 30.62 -4.63
N VAL A 437 -6.13 29.79 -3.71
CA VAL A 437 -5.99 29.97 -2.27
C VAL A 437 -5.47 28.68 -1.64
N SER A 438 -4.34 28.78 -0.93
CA SER A 438 -3.80 27.75 -0.04
C SER A 438 -3.88 28.23 1.40
N SER A 439 -3.96 27.31 2.37
CA SER A 439 -4.05 27.70 3.79
C SER A 439 -3.36 26.73 4.74
N TYR A 440 -2.99 27.25 5.92
CA TYR A 440 -2.43 26.50 7.04
C TYR A 440 -2.89 27.11 8.37
N SER A 441 -2.77 26.36 9.47
CA SER A 441 -3.12 26.86 10.81
C SER A 441 -2.03 26.51 11.82
N TYR A 442 -1.62 27.50 12.66
CA TYR A 442 -0.60 27.33 13.68
C TYR A 442 -0.77 28.33 14.84
N PRO A 443 -0.55 27.92 16.12
CA PRO A 443 -0.39 26.54 16.58
C PRO A 443 -1.67 25.74 16.45
N ASN A 444 -1.55 24.43 16.20
CA ASN A 444 -2.69 23.52 16.14
C ASN A 444 -2.24 22.14 16.66
N PRO A 445 -2.69 21.67 17.83
CA PRO A 445 -3.71 22.25 18.72
C PRO A 445 -3.33 23.59 19.35
N PHE A 446 -4.34 24.35 19.85
CA PHE A 446 -4.15 25.64 20.51
C PHE A 446 -5.03 25.77 21.79
N SER A 447 -4.68 26.65 22.70
CA SER A 447 -5.44 26.92 23.92
C SER A 447 -5.92 28.38 24.06
N GLU A 448 -5.20 29.31 23.43
CA GLU A 448 -5.53 30.74 23.50
C GLU A 448 -5.99 31.28 22.13
N TYR A 449 -5.19 31.06 21.11
CA TYR A 449 -5.52 31.46 19.74
C TYR A 449 -4.82 30.57 18.73
N VAL A 450 -5.38 30.52 17.54
CA VAL A 450 -4.79 29.91 16.34
C VAL A 450 -4.68 30.97 15.25
N ARG A 451 -3.56 31.01 14.56
CA ARG A 451 -3.37 31.82 13.35
C ARG A 451 -3.69 30.96 12.14
N ILE A 452 -4.61 31.42 11.30
CA ILE A 452 -4.96 30.82 10.03
C ILE A 452 -4.26 31.66 8.96
N GLY A 453 -3.20 31.09 8.37
CA GLY A 453 -2.47 31.71 7.26
C GLY A 453 -3.04 31.24 5.93
N TYR A 454 -3.01 32.11 4.91
CA TYR A 454 -3.42 31.78 3.55
C TYR A 454 -2.64 32.60 2.51
N GLU A 455 -2.53 32.03 1.33
CA GLU A 455 -1.87 32.67 0.18
C GLU A 455 -2.85 32.75 -0.98
N LEU A 456 -2.91 33.90 -1.61
CA LEU A 456 -3.68 34.18 -2.82
C LEU A 456 -2.74 34.38 -4.00
N ASN A 457 -2.90 33.56 -5.02
CA ASN A 457 -2.14 33.70 -6.27
C ASN A 457 -2.72 34.78 -7.22
N ARG A 458 -3.94 35.29 -6.91
CA ARG A 458 -4.62 36.38 -7.60
C ARG A 458 -5.56 37.13 -6.66
N PRO A 459 -5.92 38.39 -6.95
CA PRO A 459 -6.86 39.16 -6.15
C PRO A 459 -8.24 38.50 -6.07
N ALA A 460 -8.85 38.54 -4.87
CA ALA A 460 -10.20 37.99 -4.66
C ALA A 460 -10.89 38.63 -3.45
N ASP A 461 -12.24 38.55 -3.42
CA ASP A 461 -13.03 38.71 -2.22
C ASP A 461 -12.82 37.45 -1.36
N VAL A 462 -12.36 37.65 -0.12
CA VAL A 462 -12.04 36.59 0.82
C VAL A 462 -12.98 36.63 1.99
N SER A 463 -13.60 35.48 2.33
CA SER A 463 -14.29 35.27 3.60
C SER A 463 -13.71 34.06 4.32
N ILE A 464 -13.56 34.17 5.64
CA ILE A 464 -13.04 33.11 6.51
C ILE A 464 -14.00 32.89 7.66
N SER A 465 -14.60 31.69 7.70
CA SER A 465 -15.52 31.28 8.76
C SER A 465 -15.02 30.05 9.48
N VAL A 466 -15.37 29.93 10.76
CA VAL A 466 -15.12 28.77 11.62
C VAL A 466 -16.43 28.05 11.91
N TYR A 467 -16.41 26.73 11.83
CA TYR A 467 -17.56 25.84 12.02
C TYR A 467 -17.29 24.82 13.12
N ASN A 468 -18.33 24.40 13.82
CA ASN A 468 -18.25 23.26 14.75
C ASN A 468 -18.36 21.92 13.98
N ILE A 469 -18.27 20.80 14.72
CA ILE A 469 -18.36 19.45 14.16
C ILE A 469 -19.71 19.11 13.52
N TYR A 470 -20.75 19.90 13.77
CA TYR A 470 -22.10 19.76 13.20
C TYR A 470 -22.30 20.60 11.95
N GLY A 471 -21.24 21.33 11.51
CA GLY A 471 -21.32 22.23 10.35
C GLY A 471 -21.99 23.58 10.64
N SER A 472 -22.31 23.89 11.90
CA SER A 472 -22.87 25.20 12.26
C SER A 472 -21.75 26.23 12.32
N GLU A 473 -21.96 27.40 11.71
CA GLU A 473 -21.01 28.51 11.78
C GLU A 473 -20.88 29.02 13.23
N VAL A 474 -19.65 29.11 13.69
CA VAL A 474 -19.28 29.58 15.04
C VAL A 474 -18.90 31.04 14.98
N LYS A 475 -18.15 31.42 13.95
CA LYS A 475 -17.67 32.79 13.76
C LYS A 475 -17.27 33.04 12.32
N ASN A 476 -17.67 34.19 11.77
CA ASN A 476 -17.05 34.77 10.59
C ASN A 476 -15.91 35.68 11.03
N ILE A 477 -14.67 35.40 10.58
CA ILE A 477 -13.47 36.11 11.04
C ILE A 477 -13.23 37.35 10.19
N ILE A 478 -13.30 37.21 8.85
CA ILE A 478 -13.18 38.31 7.89
C ILE A 478 -14.10 38.09 6.68
N SER A 479 -14.47 39.21 6.07
CA SER A 479 -15.10 39.25 4.74
C SER A 479 -14.62 40.52 4.06
N GLN A 480 -13.61 40.44 3.17
CA GLN A 480 -12.97 41.61 2.54
C GLN A 480 -12.27 41.24 1.23
N TYR A 481 -12.04 42.24 0.38
CA TYR A 481 -11.21 42.10 -0.81
C TYR A 481 -9.73 42.13 -0.47
N ASN A 482 -8.95 41.15 -0.99
CA ASN A 482 -7.51 41.09 -0.83
C ASN A 482 -6.81 40.96 -2.20
N PRO A 483 -5.72 41.74 -2.46
CA PRO A 483 -4.82 41.51 -3.57
C PRO A 483 -4.14 40.13 -3.50
N ALA A 484 -3.42 39.74 -4.56
CA ALA A 484 -2.52 38.58 -4.50
C ALA A 484 -1.46 38.78 -3.42
N GLY A 485 -1.15 37.75 -2.61
CA GLY A 485 -0.19 37.84 -1.50
C GLY A 485 -0.48 36.85 -0.38
N THR A 486 0.35 36.90 0.65
CA THR A 486 0.23 36.04 1.85
C THR A 486 -0.37 36.83 2.99
N TYR A 487 -1.36 36.24 3.66
CA TYR A 487 -2.15 36.86 4.71
C TYR A 487 -2.31 35.92 5.91
N SER A 488 -2.73 36.46 7.04
CA SER A 488 -3.15 35.65 8.19
C SER A 488 -4.18 36.35 9.02
N VAL A 489 -5.07 35.55 9.63
CA VAL A 489 -6.07 35.99 10.60
C VAL A 489 -5.91 35.17 11.89
N VAL A 490 -6.47 35.67 12.98
CA VAL A 490 -6.41 35.00 14.29
C VAL A 490 -7.81 34.66 14.75
N TRP A 491 -8.00 33.41 15.20
CA TRP A 491 -9.18 33.02 15.96
C TRP A 491 -8.80 32.68 17.41
N ASP A 492 -9.47 33.31 18.35
CA ASP A 492 -9.22 33.22 19.79
C ASP A 492 -10.12 32.18 20.50
N GLY A 493 -10.80 31.31 19.77
CA GLY A 493 -11.73 30.32 20.33
C GLY A 493 -13.02 30.93 20.87
N ARG A 494 -13.48 32.06 20.30
CA ARG A 494 -14.77 32.71 20.66
C ARG A 494 -15.72 32.65 19.47
N ASN A 495 -17.02 32.57 19.79
CA ASN A 495 -18.10 32.66 18.80
C ASN A 495 -18.41 34.12 18.41
N GLU A 496 -19.44 34.32 17.60
CA GLU A 496 -19.85 35.64 17.12
C GLU A 496 -20.25 36.59 18.24
N SER A 497 -20.82 36.08 19.36
CA SER A 497 -21.18 36.85 20.53
C SER A 497 -19.99 37.13 21.47
N GLY A 498 -18.77 36.73 21.14
CA GLY A 498 -17.57 36.90 21.97
C GLY A 498 -17.44 35.88 23.09
N THR A 499 -18.33 34.89 23.19
CA THR A 499 -18.29 33.85 24.21
C THR A 499 -17.27 32.77 23.83
N LYS A 500 -16.41 32.31 24.77
CA LYS A 500 -15.52 31.18 24.56
C LYS A 500 -16.32 29.93 24.24
N VAL A 501 -15.91 29.23 23.17
CA VAL A 501 -16.52 27.96 22.81
C VAL A 501 -15.87 26.80 23.56
N THR A 502 -16.54 25.65 23.61
CA THR A 502 -16.04 24.46 24.29
C THR A 502 -14.76 23.92 23.63
N PRO A 503 -13.79 23.41 24.42
CA PRO A 503 -12.67 22.68 23.83
C PRO A 503 -13.15 21.54 22.89
N GLY A 504 -12.48 21.37 21.77
CA GLY A 504 -12.87 20.38 20.78
C GLY A 504 -12.35 20.68 19.37
N ILE A 505 -12.86 19.93 18.41
CA ILE A 505 -12.50 20.08 16.99
C ILE A 505 -13.42 21.10 16.34
N TYR A 506 -12.81 21.99 15.55
CA TYR A 506 -13.45 22.98 14.71
C TYR A 506 -12.85 22.90 13.31
N PHE A 507 -13.57 23.44 12.34
CA PHE A 507 -13.12 23.57 10.97
C PHE A 507 -13.16 25.02 10.56
N TYR A 508 -12.15 25.47 9.82
CA TYR A 508 -12.25 26.76 9.14
C TYR A 508 -12.37 26.55 7.63
N THR A 509 -13.04 27.49 7.00
CA THR A 509 -13.17 27.55 5.55
C THR A 509 -12.84 28.94 5.07
N ILE A 510 -12.00 29.01 4.04
CA ILE A 510 -11.62 30.23 3.33
C ILE A 510 -12.25 30.17 1.95
N HIS A 511 -13.14 31.10 1.67
CA HIS A 511 -13.62 31.34 0.31
C HIS A 511 -12.85 32.52 -0.28
N ALA A 512 -12.35 32.36 -1.50
CA ALA A 512 -11.66 33.41 -2.25
C ALA A 512 -12.22 33.42 -3.67
N GLY A 513 -13.18 34.30 -3.95
CA GLY A 513 -13.94 34.29 -5.19
C GLY A 513 -14.62 32.94 -5.44
N LYS A 514 -14.17 32.19 -6.46
CA LYS A 514 -14.67 30.83 -6.78
C LYS A 514 -13.81 29.70 -6.18
N SER A 515 -12.72 30.03 -5.50
CA SER A 515 -11.83 29.04 -4.86
C SER A 515 -12.11 28.91 -3.37
N GLN A 516 -11.83 27.72 -2.82
CA GLN A 516 -12.01 27.43 -1.41
C GLN A 516 -10.82 26.65 -0.87
N SER A 517 -10.45 26.92 0.38
CA SER A 517 -9.51 26.12 1.17
C SER A 517 -10.10 25.89 2.56
N SER A 518 -9.90 24.72 3.15
CA SER A 518 -10.43 24.37 4.47
C SER A 518 -9.39 23.66 5.30
N GLY A 519 -9.51 23.78 6.64
CA GLY A 519 -8.61 23.06 7.53
C GLY A 519 -9.28 22.74 8.87
N LYS A 520 -8.69 21.77 9.59
CA LYS A 520 -9.11 21.36 10.93
C LYS A 520 -8.25 22.06 11.97
N ILE A 521 -8.88 22.57 13.03
CA ILE A 521 -8.22 23.18 14.19
C ILE A 521 -8.76 22.56 15.48
N MET A 522 -7.88 22.40 16.47
CA MET A 522 -8.23 21.77 17.74
C MET A 522 -7.99 22.76 18.90
N LEU A 523 -9.08 23.15 19.57
CA LEU A 523 -9.03 23.95 20.79
C LEU A 523 -8.87 23.03 22.00
N MET A 524 -7.82 23.25 22.80
CA MET A 524 -7.53 22.51 24.01
C MET A 524 -8.08 23.25 25.24
N PRO A 525 -8.41 22.57 26.34
CA PRO A 525 -8.65 23.22 27.63
C PRO A 525 -7.42 24.03 28.04
N LYS A 526 -7.66 25.17 28.78
CA LYS A 526 -6.58 25.88 29.47
C LYS A 526 -6.06 25.06 30.63
#